data_cc304aed503ec16f12e79bced9e18d0a
#
_entry.id   cc304aed503ec16f12e79bced9e18d0a
#
_cell.length_a   1.000
_cell.length_b   1.000
_cell.length_c   1.000
_cell.angle_alpha   90.00
_cell.angle_beta   90.00
_cell.angle_gamma   90.00
#
_symmetry.space_group_name_H-M   'P 1'
#
loop_
_entity.id
_entity.type
_entity.pdbx_description
1 polymer ?
#
loop_
_entity_poly.entity_id
_entity_poly.type
_entity_poly.pdbx_seq_one_letter_code
_entity_poly.pdbx_strand_id
1 'polypeptide(L)'
;MEHCLLSAAQLIPTEEVNPDRVDALKAQILQAGSWTAPITAEKDALFVIDDYHRLTVAHRLRLTRMPVVLLDNDSVRVESWRPGGNITPAEIFAMARSGRKFPYKTTRHVFAHGLPTCDVPLELLSSPTPMEIAPVFSAGAL
;
A
#
# COMPACT_ATOMS: atom_id res chain seq x y z
N MET A 1 10.66 9.90 4.14
CA MET A 1 10.03 8.56 4.15
C MET A 1 9.88 8.10 5.59
N GLU A 2 8.68 7.83 5.99
CA GLU A 2 8.36 7.46 7.37
C GLU A 2 7.79 6.05 7.41
N HIS A 3 8.34 5.20 8.29
CA HIS A 3 7.88 3.82 8.48
C HIS A 3 6.97 3.74 9.69
N CYS A 4 5.83 3.07 9.56
CA CYS A 4 4.90 2.90 10.67
C CYS A 4 4.04 1.65 10.49
N LEU A 5 3.29 1.33 11.52
CA LEU A 5 2.25 0.31 11.49
C LEU A 5 0.90 1.02 11.62
N LEU A 6 0.02 0.79 10.65
CA LEU A 6 -1.31 1.37 10.65
C LEU A 6 -2.36 0.29 10.46
N SER A 7 -3.57 0.55 10.95
CA SER A 7 -4.71 -0.29 10.63
C SER A 7 -5.03 -0.15 9.14
N ALA A 8 -5.35 -1.26 8.49
CA ALA A 8 -5.79 -1.23 7.10
C ALA A 8 -7.01 -0.34 6.89
N ALA A 9 -7.85 -0.22 7.91
CA ALA A 9 -9.03 0.64 7.85
C ALA A 9 -8.71 2.13 7.74
N GLN A 10 -7.50 2.55 8.13
CA GLN A 10 -7.08 3.95 8.03
C GLN A 10 -6.60 4.33 6.62
N LEU A 11 -6.29 3.35 5.78
CA LEU A 11 -5.77 3.59 4.44
C LEU A 11 -6.92 3.69 3.43
N ILE A 12 -6.84 4.66 2.54
CA ILE A 12 -7.89 4.94 1.56
C ILE A 12 -7.45 4.40 0.20
N PRO A 13 -8.13 3.39 -0.37
CA PRO A 13 -7.84 2.95 -1.72
C PRO A 13 -8.43 3.93 -2.73
N THR A 14 -7.67 4.20 -3.81
CA THR A 14 -8.10 5.10 -4.88
C THR A 14 -8.21 4.40 -6.23
N GLU A 15 -7.99 3.10 -6.28
CA GLU A 15 -8.05 2.33 -7.51
C GLU A 15 -8.68 0.97 -7.26
N GLU A 16 -9.45 0.49 -8.26
CA GLU A 16 -10.02 -0.85 -8.23
C GLU A 16 -8.92 -1.90 -8.38
N VAL A 17 -9.15 -3.09 -7.82
CA VAL A 17 -8.21 -4.21 -7.88
C VAL A 17 -8.69 -5.30 -8.81
N ASN A 18 -7.76 -6.14 -9.28
CA ASN A 18 -8.07 -7.35 -10.02
C ASN A 18 -8.28 -8.49 -9.02
N PRO A 19 -9.49 -9.08 -8.92
CA PRO A 19 -9.76 -10.12 -7.93
C PRO A 19 -8.86 -11.35 -8.06
N ASP A 20 -8.51 -11.74 -9.27
CA ASP A 20 -7.64 -12.90 -9.49
C ASP A 20 -6.23 -12.66 -8.94
N ARG A 21 -5.71 -11.44 -9.10
CA ARG A 21 -4.42 -11.06 -8.53
C ARG A 21 -4.47 -11.00 -7.01
N VAL A 22 -5.59 -10.56 -6.44
CA VAL A 22 -5.79 -10.58 -4.99
C VAL A 22 -5.74 -12.00 -4.47
N ASP A 23 -6.43 -12.93 -5.12
CA ASP A 23 -6.46 -14.32 -4.72
C ASP A 23 -5.08 -14.96 -4.79
N ALA A 24 -4.34 -14.73 -5.88
CA ALA A 24 -2.99 -15.24 -6.04
C ALA A 24 -2.03 -14.68 -4.99
N LEU A 25 -2.10 -13.39 -4.72
CA LEU A 25 -1.26 -12.73 -3.73
C LEU A 25 -1.57 -13.21 -2.31
N LYS A 26 -2.85 -13.36 -1.99
CA LYS A 26 -3.28 -13.91 -0.70
C LYS A 26 -2.70 -15.30 -0.48
N ALA A 27 -2.76 -16.16 -1.50
CA ALA A 27 -2.20 -17.51 -1.40
C ALA A 27 -0.69 -17.47 -1.15
N GLN A 28 0.03 -16.60 -1.86
CA GLN A 28 1.48 -16.45 -1.67
C GLN A 28 1.82 -15.97 -0.25
N ILE A 29 1.10 -14.99 0.26
CA ILE A 29 1.34 -14.46 1.60
C ILE A 29 1.07 -15.53 2.67
N LEU A 30 -0.03 -16.26 2.54
CA LEU A 30 -0.36 -17.32 3.47
C LEU A 30 0.68 -18.45 3.44
N GLN A 31 1.16 -18.81 2.27
CA GLN A 31 2.18 -19.83 2.10
C GLN A 31 3.51 -19.41 2.73
N ALA A 32 3.89 -18.15 2.54
CA ALA A 32 5.10 -17.60 3.13
C ALA A 32 5.00 -17.42 4.65
N GLY A 33 3.79 -17.23 5.17
CA GLY A 33 3.55 -16.98 6.59
C GLY A 33 4.02 -15.62 7.08
N SER A 34 4.42 -14.73 6.16
CA SER A 34 4.95 -13.42 6.52
C SER A 34 4.57 -12.38 5.47
N TRP A 35 4.64 -11.11 5.87
CA TRP A 35 4.40 -9.95 5.04
C TRP A 35 5.72 -9.30 4.69
N THR A 36 6.06 -9.21 3.41
CA THR A 36 7.41 -8.86 2.97
C THR A 36 7.53 -7.54 2.25
N ALA A 37 6.41 -6.88 1.95
CA ALA A 37 6.41 -5.58 1.30
C ALA A 37 5.46 -4.62 2.00
N PRO A 38 5.94 -3.45 2.46
CA PRO A 38 5.05 -2.47 3.05
C PRO A 38 4.12 -1.87 1.99
N ILE A 39 2.95 -1.40 2.43
CA ILE A 39 2.05 -0.61 1.60
C ILE A 39 2.55 0.83 1.65
N THR A 40 2.57 1.51 0.50
CA THR A 40 2.94 2.92 0.45
C THR A 40 1.70 3.79 0.42
N ALA A 41 1.70 4.85 1.22
CA ALA A 41 0.58 5.77 1.35
C ALA A 41 1.06 7.22 1.46
N GLU A 42 0.20 8.14 1.05
CA GLU A 42 0.45 9.57 1.22
C GLU A 42 0.34 9.93 2.70
N LYS A 43 1.31 10.70 3.21
CA LYS A 43 1.50 10.90 4.65
C LYS A 43 0.38 11.67 5.36
N ASP A 44 -0.34 12.54 4.66
CA ASP A 44 -1.36 13.39 5.27
C ASP A 44 -2.77 12.87 5.06
N ALA A 45 -3.10 12.47 3.83
CA ALA A 45 -4.43 12.00 3.47
C ALA A 45 -4.58 10.48 3.58
N LEU A 46 -3.48 9.74 3.72
CA LEU A 46 -3.45 8.29 3.88
C LEU A 46 -4.08 7.50 2.72
N PHE A 47 -4.12 8.06 1.51
CA PHE A 47 -4.51 7.26 0.36
C PHE A 47 -3.33 6.38 -0.08
N VAL A 48 -3.67 5.17 -0.54
CA VAL A 48 -2.66 4.23 -1.00
C VAL A 48 -2.04 4.72 -2.29
N ILE A 49 -0.70 4.78 -2.33
CA ILE A 49 0.06 5.17 -3.51
C ILE A 49 0.32 3.95 -4.38
N ASP A 50 0.73 2.86 -3.77
CA ASP A 50 0.98 1.62 -4.47
C ASP A 50 0.60 0.44 -3.60
N ASP A 51 0.32 -0.68 -4.27
CA ASP A 51 -0.01 -1.95 -3.65
C ASP A 51 -1.45 -2.05 -3.13
N TYR A 52 -2.39 -1.65 -3.96
CA TYR A 52 -3.82 -1.77 -3.66
C TYR A 52 -4.24 -3.22 -3.42
N HIS A 53 -3.61 -4.17 -4.11
CA HIS A 53 -3.92 -5.59 -3.96
C HIS A 53 -3.54 -6.09 -2.57
N ARG A 54 -2.38 -5.67 -2.04
CA ARG A 54 -1.99 -6.02 -0.66
C ARG A 54 -2.92 -5.43 0.37
N LEU A 55 -3.40 -4.22 0.17
CA LEU A 55 -4.40 -3.63 1.07
C LEU A 55 -5.67 -4.50 1.11
N THR A 56 -6.13 -4.96 -0.05
CA THR A 56 -7.30 -5.84 -0.12
C THR A 56 -7.05 -7.17 0.59
N VAL A 57 -5.85 -7.76 0.42
CA VAL A 57 -5.47 -8.96 1.15
C VAL A 57 -5.50 -8.73 2.67
N ALA A 58 -4.99 -7.58 3.12
CA ALA A 58 -5.02 -7.23 4.55
C ALA A 58 -6.44 -7.21 5.09
N HIS A 59 -7.38 -6.65 4.36
CA HIS A 59 -8.80 -6.65 4.75
C HIS A 59 -9.37 -8.07 4.78
N ARG A 60 -9.07 -8.88 3.78
CA ARG A 60 -9.57 -10.26 3.72
C ARG A 60 -9.03 -11.14 4.82
N LEU A 61 -7.77 -10.94 5.22
CA LEU A 61 -7.13 -11.67 6.31
C LEU A 61 -7.47 -11.08 7.69
N ARG A 62 -8.20 -9.96 7.72
CA ARG A 62 -8.57 -9.27 8.97
C ARG A 62 -7.37 -8.91 9.84
N LEU A 63 -6.30 -8.45 9.19
CA LEU A 63 -5.11 -8.02 9.92
C LEU A 63 -5.41 -6.71 10.66
N THR A 64 -4.96 -6.61 11.91
CA THR A 64 -5.22 -5.43 12.74
C THR A 64 -4.30 -4.26 12.43
N ARG A 65 -3.15 -4.56 11.84
CA ARG A 65 -2.16 -3.54 11.48
C ARG A 65 -1.35 -3.97 10.28
N MET A 66 -0.75 -3.01 9.61
CA MET A 66 0.03 -3.23 8.40
C MET A 66 1.31 -2.42 8.44
N PRO A 67 2.43 -2.96 7.91
CA PRO A 67 3.61 -2.15 7.65
C PRO A 67 3.30 -1.15 6.54
N VAL A 68 3.52 0.13 6.80
CA VAL A 68 3.23 1.21 5.86
C VAL A 68 4.42 2.13 5.77
N VAL A 69 4.74 2.56 4.55
CA VAL A 69 5.69 3.63 4.30
C VAL A 69 4.89 4.87 3.90
N LEU A 70 5.03 5.93 4.68
CA LEU A 70 4.38 7.20 4.41
C LEU A 70 5.30 8.06 3.56
N LEU A 71 4.79 8.53 2.45
CA LEU A 71 5.55 9.32 1.47
C LEU A 71 4.91 10.68 1.27
N ASP A 72 5.78 11.66 1.06
CA ASP A 72 5.36 12.96 0.58
C ASP A 72 4.97 12.83 -0.90
N ASN A 73 3.86 13.44 -1.29
CA ASN A 73 3.40 13.40 -2.67
C ASN A 73 4.43 13.96 -3.65
N ASP A 74 5.26 14.90 -3.22
CA ASP A 74 6.31 15.51 -4.04
C ASP A 74 7.46 14.53 -4.37
N SER A 75 7.61 13.45 -3.61
CA SER A 75 8.66 12.45 -3.83
C SER A 75 8.25 11.34 -4.79
N VAL A 76 7.05 11.40 -5.34
CA VAL A 76 6.48 10.36 -6.20
C VAL A 76 5.91 11.01 -7.47
N ARG A 77 6.30 10.49 -8.63
CA ARG A 77 5.74 10.91 -9.90
C ARG A 77 4.54 10.04 -10.26
N VAL A 78 3.48 10.66 -10.75
CA VAL A 78 2.27 9.98 -11.19
C VAL A 78 2.23 9.92 -12.71
N GLU A 79 1.97 8.75 -13.26
CA GLU A 79 1.78 8.53 -14.68
C GLU A 79 0.49 7.75 -14.90
N SER A 80 -0.07 7.84 -16.11
CA SER A 80 -1.19 7.02 -16.50
C SER A 80 -0.69 5.72 -17.16
N TRP A 81 -1.28 4.58 -16.77
CA TRP A 81 -1.04 3.31 -17.47
C TRP A 81 -1.72 3.28 -18.85
N ARG A 82 -2.74 4.12 -19.07
CA ARG A 82 -3.54 4.09 -20.28
C ARG A 82 -2.99 5.08 -21.29
N PRO A 83 -2.81 4.70 -22.58
CA PRO A 83 -2.36 5.61 -23.62
C PRO A 83 -3.28 6.84 -23.71
N GLY A 84 -2.69 8.03 -23.79
CA GLY A 84 -3.43 9.29 -23.83
C GLY A 84 -4.07 9.72 -22.52
N GLY A 85 -3.91 8.91 -21.45
CA GLY A 85 -4.39 9.28 -20.12
C GLY A 85 -3.53 10.37 -19.51
N ASN A 86 -4.15 11.23 -18.72
CA ASN A 86 -3.47 12.31 -18.01
C ASN A 86 -4.02 12.38 -16.60
N ILE A 87 -3.24 11.92 -15.62
CA ILE A 87 -3.63 11.88 -14.22
C ILE A 87 -2.74 12.84 -13.45
N THR A 88 -3.35 13.75 -12.70
CA THR A 88 -2.64 14.69 -11.83
C THR A 88 -2.75 14.30 -10.38
N PRO A 89 -1.79 14.71 -9.52
CA PRO A 89 -1.92 14.50 -8.07
C PRO A 89 -3.22 15.07 -7.50
N ALA A 90 -3.68 16.22 -7.99
CA ALA A 90 -4.94 16.83 -7.54
C ALA A 90 -6.15 15.91 -7.80
N GLU A 91 -6.18 15.22 -8.93
CA GLU A 91 -7.24 14.26 -9.26
C GLU A 91 -7.23 13.07 -8.29
N ILE A 92 -6.04 12.59 -7.89
CA ILE A 92 -5.92 11.50 -6.94
C ILE A 92 -6.44 11.92 -5.56
N PHE A 93 -6.08 13.11 -5.09
CA PHE A 93 -6.60 13.65 -3.82
C PHE A 93 -8.13 13.80 -3.87
N ALA A 94 -8.67 14.30 -4.98
CA ALA A 94 -10.11 14.43 -5.14
C ALA A 94 -10.81 13.07 -5.11
N MET A 95 -10.24 12.05 -5.77
CA MET A 95 -10.76 10.70 -5.76
C MET A 95 -10.76 10.12 -4.34
N ALA A 96 -9.67 10.29 -3.59
CA ALA A 96 -9.57 9.82 -2.22
C ALA A 96 -10.64 10.46 -1.33
N ARG A 97 -10.86 11.76 -1.46
CA ARG A 97 -11.88 12.48 -0.69
C ARG A 97 -13.30 12.07 -1.07
N SER A 98 -13.54 11.68 -2.31
CA SER A 98 -14.87 11.31 -2.79
C SER A 98 -15.32 9.91 -2.35
N GLY A 99 -14.38 9.06 -1.92
CA GLY A 99 -14.65 7.66 -1.63
C GLY A 99 -14.83 6.79 -2.87
N ARG A 100 -14.65 7.35 -4.06
CA ARG A 100 -14.70 6.60 -5.33
C ARG A 100 -13.32 6.08 -5.69
N LYS A 101 -13.24 5.23 -6.71
CA LYS A 101 -12.00 4.61 -7.15
C LYS A 101 -11.84 4.70 -8.65
N PHE A 102 -10.59 4.89 -9.09
CA PHE A 102 -10.22 4.74 -10.50
C PHE A 102 -10.37 3.27 -10.92
N PRO A 103 -10.62 3.00 -12.22
CA PRO A 103 -10.55 1.64 -12.74
C PRO A 103 -9.17 1.02 -12.51
N TYR A 104 -9.13 -0.32 -12.51
CA TYR A 104 -7.89 -1.07 -12.39
C TYR A 104 -6.85 -0.60 -13.42
N LYS A 105 -5.59 -0.42 -12.99
CA LYS A 105 -4.48 0.07 -13.80
C LYS A 105 -4.72 1.44 -14.42
N THR A 106 -5.24 2.39 -13.64
CA THR A 106 -5.36 3.78 -14.06
C THR A 106 -4.11 4.59 -13.75
N THR A 107 -3.58 4.46 -12.52
CA THR A 107 -2.42 5.24 -12.06
C THR A 107 -1.18 4.39 -11.94
N ARG A 108 -0.05 4.98 -12.29
CA ARG A 108 1.27 4.42 -12.05
C ARG A 108 2.08 5.43 -11.27
N HIS A 109 2.62 5.02 -10.15
CA HIS A 109 3.50 5.85 -9.33
C HIS A 109 4.95 5.46 -9.55
N VAL A 110 5.80 6.46 -9.77
CA VAL A 110 7.23 6.26 -9.99
C VAL A 110 7.97 6.89 -8.81
N PHE A 111 8.74 6.06 -8.13
CA PHE A 111 9.45 6.45 -6.92
C PHE A 111 10.87 6.87 -7.26
N ALA A 112 11.34 7.96 -6.61
CA ALA A 112 12.69 8.47 -6.82
C ALA A 112 13.76 7.51 -6.25
N HIS A 113 13.42 6.75 -5.22
CA HIS A 113 14.32 5.82 -4.55
C HIS A 113 13.65 4.46 -4.39
N GLY A 114 14.47 3.43 -4.17
CA GLY A 114 13.95 2.10 -3.86
C GLY A 114 13.13 2.11 -2.58
N LEU A 115 12.08 1.31 -2.56
CA LEU A 115 11.22 1.18 -1.38
C LEU A 115 11.83 0.16 -0.41
N PRO A 116 11.66 0.35 0.90
CA PRO A 116 12.11 -0.64 1.86
C PRO A 116 11.31 -1.93 1.74
N THR A 117 11.93 -3.03 2.16
CA THR A 117 11.23 -4.30 2.35
C THR A 117 10.99 -4.52 3.83
N CYS A 118 10.17 -5.51 4.16
CA CYS A 118 9.93 -5.91 5.54
C CYS A 118 9.81 -7.43 5.61
N ASP A 119 9.81 -7.95 6.83
CA ASP A 119 9.57 -9.37 7.07
C ASP A 119 8.85 -9.48 8.41
N VAL A 120 7.53 -9.56 8.35
CA VAL A 120 6.70 -9.56 9.55
C VAL A 120 5.82 -10.79 9.54
N PRO A 121 5.95 -11.69 10.54
CA PRO A 121 5.04 -12.82 10.66
C PRO A 121 3.58 -12.36 10.72
N LEU A 122 2.71 -13.04 10.00
CA LEU A 122 1.29 -12.67 9.92
C LEU A 122 0.62 -12.65 11.29
N GLU A 123 1.02 -13.54 12.19
CA GLU A 123 0.47 -13.58 13.54
C GLU A 123 0.70 -12.29 14.32
N LEU A 124 1.82 -11.59 14.08
CA LEU A 124 2.09 -10.30 14.71
C LEU A 124 1.20 -9.18 14.16
N LEU A 125 0.80 -9.28 12.92
CA LEU A 125 -0.11 -8.30 12.30
C LEU A 125 -1.56 -8.49 12.73
N SER A 126 -1.90 -9.68 13.24
CA SER A 126 -3.23 -9.95 13.80
C SER A 126 -3.28 -9.76 15.31
N SER A 127 -2.14 -9.54 15.95
CA SER A 127 -2.07 -9.42 17.41
C SER A 127 -2.53 -8.05 17.87
N PRO A 128 -3.29 -7.98 18.98
CA PRO A 128 -3.61 -6.68 19.59
C PRO A 128 -2.43 -6.08 20.35
N THR A 129 -1.35 -6.81 20.57
CA THR A 129 -0.18 -6.35 21.31
C THR A 129 0.63 -5.38 20.47
N PRO A 130 0.99 -4.18 20.99
CA PRO A 130 1.87 -3.27 20.29
C PRO A 130 3.21 -3.93 19.97
N MET A 131 3.79 -3.54 18.82
CA MET A 131 5.10 -4.02 18.42
C MET A 131 5.97 -2.87 17.95
N GLU A 132 7.28 -3.04 18.06
CA GLU A 132 8.23 -2.06 17.59
C GLU A 132 8.30 -2.07 16.06
N ILE A 133 8.41 -0.88 15.46
CA ILE A 133 8.42 -0.72 14.01
C ILE A 133 9.82 -0.97 13.44
N ALA A 134 10.85 -0.45 14.09
CA ALA A 134 12.21 -0.43 13.55
C ALA A 134 12.74 -1.81 13.13
N PRO A 135 12.54 -2.90 13.90
CA PRO A 135 13.08 -4.20 13.51
C PRO A 135 12.34 -4.89 12.37
N VAL A 136 11.19 -4.39 11.93
CA VAL A 136 10.41 -5.05 10.87
C VAL A 136 10.71 -4.50 9.48
N PHE A 137 11.41 -3.37 9.37
CA PHE A 137 11.75 -2.77 8.10
C PHE A 137 13.21 -2.98 7.76
N SER A 138 13.47 -3.28 6.48
CA SER A 138 14.81 -3.35 5.91
C SER A 138 14.96 -2.28 4.84
N ALA A 139 16.21 -1.83 4.61
CA ALA A 139 16.49 -0.88 3.53
C ALA A 139 16.07 -1.48 2.19
N GLY A 140 15.43 -0.67 1.36
CA GLY A 140 15.10 -1.08 0.00
C GLY A 140 16.33 -1.14 -0.87
N ALA A 141 16.23 -1.88 -1.98
CA ALA A 141 17.27 -1.89 -3.01
C ALA A 141 17.33 -0.51 -3.68
N LEU A 142 18.52 0.03 -3.80
CA LEU A 142 18.75 1.31 -4.45
C LEU A 142 19.34 1.10 -5.85
#